data_58859a4a04e5d79b9bd044e085a07261
#
_entry.id   58859a4a04e5d79b9bd044e085a07261
#
_cell.length_a   1.000
_cell.length_b   1.000
_cell.length_c   1.000
_cell.angle_alpha   90.00
_cell.angle_beta   90.00
_cell.angle_gamma   90.00
#
_symmetry.space_group_name_H-M   'P 1'
#
loop_
_entity.id
_entity.type
_entity.pdbx_description
1 polymer ?
#
loop_
_entity_poly.entity_id
_entity_poly.type
_entity_poly.pdbx_seq_one_letter_code
_entity_poly.pdbx_strand_id
1 'polypeptide(L)'
;MAIEYTTNNSSRFQSVVADQLIGFGLSVEPRQVITSSVVAARMVARAVPHGAKVLVVGAEHLREEIAWQGLEIVERAEDDPAAVVQGWYPDMTWNQLAQAAFAVERGAAYYVTNRDLTIPRELGIAPGCGSMVQAVVNATGVQPAACAGKPESAMYDEARLLAAADGAEPVRRELCLAIGDRLDTDIEAGNRGGYDSLAVLTGVTNPHELMLAPRHLRPTFIARDLRALNKPMPAPRREPDGRWVCGRCEAAIDAAGRLTVNDVTAMDALRAACCAAWEASDDGRALDADSLPDFDVIGAGE
;
A
#
# COMPACT_ATOMS: atom_id res chain seq x y z
N MET A 1 -18.13 2.41 -12.78
CA MET A 1 -17.06 2.32 -11.75
C MET A 1 -15.75 2.58 -12.45
N ALA A 2 -14.95 3.54 -12.02
CA ALA A 2 -13.58 3.70 -12.48
C ALA A 2 -12.68 2.77 -11.66
N ILE A 3 -11.64 2.20 -12.30
CA ILE A 3 -10.68 1.30 -11.65
C ILE A 3 -9.29 1.85 -11.92
N GLU A 4 -8.50 2.02 -10.85
CA GLU A 4 -7.11 2.42 -10.91
C GLU A 4 -6.25 1.33 -10.25
N TYR A 5 -5.09 1.07 -10.83
CA TYR A 5 -4.15 0.05 -10.38
C TYR A 5 -2.93 0.69 -9.74
N THR A 6 -2.72 0.48 -8.46
CA THR A 6 -1.65 1.12 -7.71
C THR A 6 -0.51 0.16 -7.39
N THR A 7 0.74 0.59 -7.56
CA THR A 7 1.92 -0.22 -7.28
C THR A 7 3.07 0.59 -6.69
N ASN A 8 3.73 0.03 -5.66
CA ASN A 8 4.98 0.60 -5.11
C ASN A 8 6.17 0.49 -6.07
N ASN A 9 6.00 -0.20 -7.20
CA ASN A 9 7.07 -0.32 -8.19
C ASN A 9 7.40 1.06 -8.79
N SER A 10 8.66 1.46 -8.71
CA SER A 10 9.17 2.73 -9.23
C SER A 10 10.07 2.57 -10.46
N SER A 11 10.33 1.34 -10.90
CA SER A 11 11.29 1.09 -11.98
C SER A 11 10.67 0.73 -13.32
N ARG A 12 9.37 0.40 -13.35
CA ARG A 12 8.65 0.02 -14.56
C ARG A 12 7.74 1.13 -15.03
N PHE A 13 7.72 1.37 -16.33
CA PHE A 13 6.76 2.27 -16.96
C PHE A 13 5.32 1.79 -16.76
N GLN A 14 4.39 2.72 -16.72
CA GLN A 14 2.95 2.44 -16.62
C GLN A 14 2.48 1.52 -17.75
N SER A 15 2.97 1.72 -18.98
CA SER A 15 2.66 0.87 -20.14
C SER A 15 3.08 -0.58 -19.93
N VAL A 16 4.27 -0.81 -19.38
CA VAL A 16 4.78 -2.17 -19.11
C VAL A 16 3.90 -2.91 -18.10
N VAL A 17 3.43 -2.21 -17.08
CA VAL A 17 2.52 -2.80 -16.08
C VAL A 17 1.14 -3.02 -16.70
N ALA A 18 0.63 -2.07 -17.48
CA ALA A 18 -0.65 -2.22 -18.19
C ALA A 18 -0.62 -3.42 -19.15
N ASP A 19 0.44 -3.58 -19.94
CA ASP A 19 0.62 -4.72 -20.86
C ASP A 19 0.62 -6.07 -20.11
N GLN A 20 1.25 -6.11 -18.92
CA GLN A 20 1.21 -7.31 -18.07
C GLN A 20 -0.22 -7.62 -17.61
N LEU A 21 -0.98 -6.62 -17.17
CA LEU A 21 -2.37 -6.79 -16.75
C LEU A 21 -3.28 -7.19 -17.91
N ILE A 22 -3.06 -6.63 -19.10
CA ILE A 22 -3.74 -7.03 -20.35
C ILE A 22 -3.43 -8.50 -20.67
N GLY A 23 -2.19 -8.95 -20.46
CA GLY A 23 -1.80 -10.35 -20.61
C GLY A 23 -2.56 -11.31 -19.68
N PHE A 24 -3.08 -10.82 -18.56
CA PHE A 24 -3.98 -11.57 -17.65
C PHE A 24 -5.46 -11.45 -18.03
N GLY A 25 -5.79 -10.81 -19.16
CA GLY A 25 -7.17 -10.67 -19.65
C GLY A 25 -7.92 -9.45 -19.13
N LEU A 26 -7.24 -8.51 -18.47
CA LEU A 26 -7.85 -7.25 -18.02
C LEU A 26 -7.85 -6.21 -19.16
N SER A 27 -8.82 -5.30 -19.14
CA SER A 27 -8.83 -4.13 -20.03
C SER A 27 -8.28 -2.94 -19.24
N VAL A 28 -7.04 -2.54 -19.51
CA VAL A 28 -6.32 -1.52 -18.77
C VAL A 28 -5.63 -0.55 -19.73
N GLU A 29 -5.78 0.74 -19.47
CA GLU A 29 -5.00 1.78 -20.12
C GLU A 29 -3.79 2.17 -19.24
N PRO A 30 -2.62 2.53 -19.81
CA PRO A 30 -1.45 2.93 -19.02
C PRO A 30 -1.74 4.02 -17.99
N ARG A 31 -2.61 4.99 -18.30
CA ARG A 31 -3.01 6.06 -17.39
C ARG A 31 -3.73 5.58 -16.12
N GLN A 32 -4.31 4.38 -16.13
CA GLN A 32 -4.96 3.77 -14.97
C GLN A 32 -3.95 3.09 -14.02
N VAL A 33 -2.68 3.02 -14.41
CA VAL A 33 -1.62 2.45 -13.57
C VAL A 33 -0.89 3.57 -12.84
N ILE A 34 -1.06 3.63 -11.54
CA ILE A 34 -0.44 4.62 -10.67
C ILE A 34 0.78 4.00 -10.01
N THR A 35 1.96 4.37 -10.49
CA THR A 35 3.24 3.90 -9.91
C THR A 35 3.73 4.86 -8.84
N SER A 36 4.58 4.38 -7.95
CA SER A 36 5.20 5.26 -6.96
C SER A 36 6.12 6.33 -7.58
N SER A 37 6.59 6.15 -8.81
CA SER A 37 7.30 7.20 -9.57
C SER A 37 6.40 8.36 -9.98
N VAL A 38 5.22 8.06 -10.51
CA VAL A 38 4.19 9.09 -10.84
C VAL A 38 3.86 9.92 -9.61
N VAL A 39 3.60 9.24 -8.48
CA VAL A 39 3.23 9.92 -7.23
C VAL A 39 4.40 10.75 -6.69
N ALA A 40 5.63 10.23 -6.69
CA ALA A 40 6.81 10.93 -6.20
C ALA A 40 7.10 12.20 -7.04
N ALA A 41 7.02 12.10 -8.36
CA ALA A 41 7.25 13.23 -9.26
C ALA A 41 6.25 14.37 -9.00
N ARG A 42 4.96 14.04 -8.90
CA ARG A 42 3.90 15.02 -8.61
C ARG A 42 4.01 15.60 -7.20
N MET A 43 4.41 14.78 -6.23
CA MET A 43 4.66 15.21 -4.84
C MET A 43 5.78 16.26 -4.79
N VAL A 44 6.90 15.99 -5.43
CA VAL A 44 8.04 16.92 -5.47
C VAL A 44 7.69 18.19 -6.24
N ALA A 45 7.01 18.08 -7.38
CA ALA A 45 6.61 19.25 -8.18
C ALA A 45 5.71 20.24 -7.41
N ARG A 46 4.94 19.73 -6.43
CA ARG A 46 4.16 20.60 -5.53
C ARG A 46 4.98 21.23 -4.41
N ALA A 47 6.14 20.65 -4.10
CA ALA A 47 6.97 21.07 -2.97
C ALA A 47 8.11 22.01 -3.33
N VAL A 48 8.53 22.04 -4.60
CA VAL A 48 9.62 22.89 -5.09
C VAL A 48 9.13 23.87 -6.16
N PRO A 49 9.83 24.97 -6.40
CA PRO A 49 9.50 25.90 -7.48
C PRO A 49 9.53 25.22 -8.86
N HIS A 50 8.70 25.69 -9.79
CA HIS A 50 8.74 25.23 -11.18
C HIS A 50 10.13 25.44 -11.78
N GLY A 51 10.63 24.44 -12.52
CA GLY A 51 11.98 24.46 -13.08
C GLY A 51 13.10 24.22 -12.05
N ALA A 52 12.77 23.92 -10.81
CA ALA A 52 13.79 23.62 -9.80
C ALA A 52 14.62 22.40 -10.18
N LYS A 53 15.89 22.42 -9.79
CA LYS A 53 16.80 21.29 -9.94
C LYS A 53 16.47 20.19 -8.95
N VAL A 54 16.43 18.95 -9.43
CA VAL A 54 16.14 17.76 -8.65
C VAL A 54 17.19 16.68 -8.96
N LEU A 55 17.86 16.19 -7.93
CA LEU A 55 18.75 15.05 -8.06
C LEU A 55 17.94 13.77 -7.99
N VAL A 56 17.99 12.95 -9.06
CA VAL A 56 17.20 11.74 -9.18
C VAL A 56 18.09 10.49 -9.09
N VAL A 57 17.85 9.67 -8.08
CA VAL A 57 18.46 8.35 -7.92
C VAL A 57 17.38 7.29 -8.18
N GLY A 58 17.25 6.83 -9.40
CA GLY A 58 16.19 5.90 -9.77
C GLY A 58 16.24 5.48 -11.24
N ALA A 59 15.30 4.62 -11.62
CA ALA A 59 15.14 4.14 -12.99
C ALA A 59 14.68 5.26 -13.93
N GLU A 60 14.78 5.00 -15.24
CA GLU A 60 14.40 5.96 -16.30
C GLU A 60 12.95 6.42 -16.16
N HIS A 61 12.02 5.52 -15.80
CA HIS A 61 10.64 5.90 -15.54
C HIS A 61 10.51 7.04 -14.51
N LEU A 62 11.22 6.97 -13.39
CA LEU A 62 11.19 8.05 -12.39
C LEU A 62 11.76 9.37 -12.95
N ARG A 63 12.81 9.29 -13.76
CA ARG A 63 13.44 10.45 -14.37
C ARG A 63 12.49 11.12 -15.36
N GLU A 64 11.83 10.36 -16.23
CA GLU A 64 10.84 10.89 -17.16
C GLU A 64 9.66 11.54 -16.43
N GLU A 65 9.13 10.90 -15.38
CA GLU A 65 8.05 11.48 -14.58
C GLU A 65 8.44 12.83 -13.95
N ILE A 66 9.67 12.95 -13.41
CA ILE A 66 10.19 14.21 -12.89
C ILE A 66 10.31 15.26 -14.00
N ALA A 67 10.84 14.88 -15.18
CA ALA A 67 10.97 15.80 -16.32
C ALA A 67 9.59 16.28 -16.83
N TRP A 68 8.59 15.40 -16.88
CA TRP A 68 7.23 15.77 -17.28
C TRP A 68 6.54 16.76 -16.32
N GLN A 69 7.00 16.84 -15.08
CA GLN A 69 6.56 17.88 -14.14
C GLN A 69 7.26 19.24 -14.39
N GLY A 70 8.11 19.35 -15.41
CA GLY A 70 8.83 20.60 -15.72
C GLY A 70 9.97 20.89 -14.75
N LEU A 71 10.54 19.87 -14.11
CA LEU A 71 11.70 19.99 -13.21
C LEU A 71 12.99 19.67 -13.95
N GLU A 72 14.10 20.32 -13.57
CA GLU A 72 15.43 20.08 -14.14
C GLU A 72 16.12 18.92 -13.39
N ILE A 73 16.50 17.87 -14.11
CA ILE A 73 17.21 16.73 -13.52
C ILE A 73 18.70 17.00 -13.50
N VAL A 74 19.31 16.83 -12.33
CA VAL A 74 20.76 16.93 -12.12
C VAL A 74 21.32 15.64 -11.52
N GLU A 75 22.63 15.42 -11.70
CA GLU A 75 23.32 14.19 -11.29
C GLU A 75 24.22 14.40 -10.07
N ARG A 76 24.53 15.63 -9.72
CA ARG A 76 25.56 15.98 -8.75
C ARG A 76 25.00 16.89 -7.66
N ALA A 77 25.47 16.66 -6.43
CA ALA A 77 25.14 17.52 -5.29
C ALA A 77 25.68 18.96 -5.47
N GLU A 78 26.73 19.13 -6.28
CA GLU A 78 27.33 20.44 -6.58
C GLU A 78 26.44 21.32 -7.49
N ASP A 79 25.46 20.72 -8.16
CA ASP A 79 24.49 21.46 -8.98
C ASP A 79 23.44 22.17 -8.11
N ASP A 80 23.51 22.01 -6.78
CA ASP A 80 22.65 22.64 -5.77
C ASP A 80 21.15 22.30 -5.98
N PRO A 81 20.76 21.00 -5.98
CA PRO A 81 19.38 20.60 -6.16
C PRO A 81 18.50 21.02 -4.97
N ALA A 82 17.27 21.49 -5.26
CA ALA A 82 16.27 21.80 -4.25
C ALA A 82 15.71 20.54 -3.56
N ALA A 83 15.73 19.41 -4.28
CA ALA A 83 15.28 18.13 -3.76
C ALA A 83 16.09 16.95 -4.30
N VAL A 84 16.10 15.87 -3.51
CA VAL A 84 16.53 14.53 -3.92
C VAL A 84 15.31 13.65 -3.99
N VAL A 85 15.15 12.90 -5.10
CA VAL A 85 14.12 11.86 -5.24
C VAL A 85 14.82 10.52 -5.43
N GLN A 86 14.60 9.61 -4.48
CA GLN A 86 15.20 8.28 -4.54
C GLN A 86 14.13 7.20 -4.77
N GLY A 87 14.32 6.43 -5.83
CA GLY A 87 13.65 5.17 -6.13
C GLY A 87 14.64 4.01 -6.08
N TRP A 88 14.37 2.99 -6.92
CA TRP A 88 15.20 1.79 -6.98
C TRP A 88 15.36 1.31 -8.44
N TYR A 89 16.54 0.79 -8.76
CA TYR A 89 16.81 0.00 -9.96
C TYR A 89 18.04 -0.91 -9.76
N PRO A 90 18.20 -1.98 -10.56
CA PRO A 90 19.24 -3.00 -10.30
C PRO A 90 20.68 -2.47 -10.32
N ASP A 91 20.99 -1.53 -11.21
CA ASP A 91 22.34 -1.04 -11.46
C ASP A 91 22.67 0.23 -10.65
N MET A 92 21.98 0.47 -9.55
CA MET A 92 22.24 1.59 -8.64
C MET A 92 23.65 1.49 -8.05
N THR A 93 24.42 2.57 -8.17
CA THR A 93 25.80 2.61 -7.71
C THR A 93 25.95 3.28 -6.34
N TRP A 94 27.03 2.94 -5.62
CA TRP A 94 27.40 3.65 -4.40
C TRP A 94 27.57 5.17 -4.65
N ASN A 95 28.14 5.56 -5.80
CA ASN A 95 28.34 6.98 -6.12
C ASN A 95 27.03 7.76 -6.21
N GLN A 96 25.97 7.17 -6.76
CA GLN A 96 24.65 7.81 -6.82
C GLN A 96 24.05 8.00 -5.43
N LEU A 97 24.20 6.99 -4.53
CA LEU A 97 23.76 7.13 -3.14
C LEU A 97 24.59 8.19 -2.41
N ALA A 98 25.91 8.29 -2.68
CA ALA A 98 26.75 9.33 -2.11
C ALA A 98 26.34 10.73 -2.59
N GLN A 99 26.05 10.91 -3.89
CA GLN A 99 25.52 12.19 -4.39
C GLN A 99 24.20 12.58 -3.73
N ALA A 100 23.28 11.62 -3.54
CA ALA A 100 22.06 11.86 -2.79
C ALA A 100 22.35 12.30 -1.34
N ALA A 101 23.23 11.61 -0.65
CA ALA A 101 23.61 11.95 0.72
C ALA A 101 24.25 13.36 0.81
N PHE A 102 25.17 13.69 -0.09
CA PHE A 102 25.79 15.03 -0.12
C PHE A 102 24.78 16.15 -0.38
N ALA A 103 23.81 15.91 -1.27
CA ALA A 103 22.76 16.90 -1.54
C ALA A 103 21.84 17.08 -0.32
N VAL A 104 21.45 15.98 0.34
CA VAL A 104 20.63 16.00 1.56
C VAL A 104 21.35 16.72 2.71
N GLU A 105 22.64 16.45 2.93
CA GLU A 105 23.45 17.17 3.93
C GLU A 105 23.56 18.67 3.66
N ARG A 106 23.48 19.09 2.40
CA ARG A 106 23.46 20.49 2.00
C ARG A 106 22.08 21.14 2.11
N GLY A 107 21.06 20.40 2.50
CA GLY A 107 19.72 20.92 2.77
C GLY A 107 18.69 20.64 1.68
N ALA A 108 19.02 19.83 0.65
CA ALA A 108 18.02 19.38 -0.32
C ALA A 108 16.92 18.55 0.37
N ALA A 109 15.65 18.82 0.04
CA ALA A 109 14.54 18.07 0.59
C ALA A 109 14.57 16.62 0.05
N TYR A 110 14.44 15.63 0.94
CA TYR A 110 14.60 14.23 0.60
C TYR A 110 13.25 13.53 0.43
N TYR A 111 12.97 13.01 -0.76
CA TYR A 111 11.75 12.27 -1.12
C TYR A 111 12.09 10.87 -1.60
N VAL A 112 11.21 9.90 -1.31
CA VAL A 112 11.42 8.50 -1.69
C VAL A 112 10.16 7.93 -2.35
N THR A 113 10.38 7.01 -3.31
CA THR A 113 9.27 6.38 -4.04
C THR A 113 8.55 5.33 -3.18
N ASN A 114 9.27 4.57 -2.37
CA ASN A 114 8.72 3.62 -1.40
C ASN A 114 9.77 3.27 -0.34
N ARG A 115 9.34 2.54 0.71
CA ARG A 115 10.20 2.10 1.82
C ARG A 115 10.27 0.58 1.94
N ASP A 116 9.96 -0.15 0.88
CA ASP A 116 10.00 -1.61 0.87
C ASP A 116 11.44 -2.08 1.11
N LEU A 117 11.68 -2.72 2.26
CA LEU A 117 13.02 -3.14 2.65
C LEU A 117 13.55 -4.28 1.77
N THR A 118 12.66 -5.08 1.22
CA THR A 118 12.99 -6.25 0.44
C THR A 118 12.25 -6.28 -0.89
N ILE A 119 12.81 -7.01 -1.85
CA ILE A 119 12.17 -7.29 -3.14
C ILE A 119 12.38 -8.77 -3.49
N PRO A 120 11.30 -9.53 -3.78
CA PRO A 120 11.44 -10.90 -4.23
C PRO A 120 12.04 -10.96 -5.65
N ARG A 121 12.96 -11.90 -5.87
CA ARG A 121 13.63 -12.20 -7.13
C ARG A 121 13.68 -13.70 -7.33
N GLU A 122 14.07 -14.16 -8.51
CA GLU A 122 14.16 -15.59 -8.84
C GLU A 122 15.04 -16.39 -7.90
N LEU A 123 16.14 -15.80 -7.44
CA LEU A 123 17.12 -16.46 -6.55
C LEU A 123 16.83 -16.28 -5.06
N GLY A 124 15.77 -15.54 -4.70
CA GLY A 124 15.43 -15.29 -3.29
C GLY A 124 15.07 -13.83 -3.01
N ILE A 125 15.20 -13.43 -1.75
CA ILE A 125 14.89 -12.08 -1.30
C ILE A 125 16.13 -11.19 -1.44
N ALA A 126 15.97 -10.07 -2.14
CA ALA A 126 16.99 -9.05 -2.34
C ALA A 126 16.67 -7.74 -1.60
N PRO A 127 17.66 -6.85 -1.35
CA PRO A 127 17.39 -5.52 -0.82
C PRO A 127 16.48 -4.70 -1.73
N GLY A 128 15.43 -4.13 -1.16
CA GLY A 128 14.48 -3.24 -1.84
C GLY A 128 14.88 -1.77 -1.76
N CYS A 129 13.99 -0.90 -2.25
CA CYS A 129 14.18 0.55 -2.23
C CYS A 129 14.46 1.08 -0.83
N GLY A 130 13.70 0.63 0.17
CA GLY A 130 13.86 1.05 1.57
C GLY A 130 15.24 0.76 2.15
N SER A 131 15.88 -0.36 1.76
CA SER A 131 17.25 -0.67 2.17
C SER A 131 18.26 0.33 1.60
N MET A 132 18.06 0.78 0.35
CA MET A 132 18.90 1.81 -0.26
C MET A 132 18.62 3.20 0.32
N VAL A 133 17.37 3.50 0.64
CA VAL A 133 16.97 4.71 1.39
C VAL A 133 17.66 4.73 2.76
N GLN A 134 17.67 3.59 3.47
CA GLN A 134 18.31 3.49 4.76
C GLN A 134 19.83 3.74 4.70
N ALA A 135 20.49 3.41 3.58
CA ALA A 135 21.89 3.74 3.40
C ALA A 135 22.15 5.26 3.40
N VAL A 136 21.29 6.04 2.72
CA VAL A 136 21.37 7.52 2.74
C VAL A 136 21.02 8.08 4.11
N VAL A 137 19.98 7.55 4.76
CA VAL A 137 19.58 7.94 6.13
C VAL A 137 20.69 7.68 7.13
N ASN A 138 21.37 6.53 7.05
CA ASN A 138 22.50 6.20 7.94
C ASN A 138 23.68 7.15 7.74
N ALA A 139 23.92 7.62 6.52
CA ALA A 139 25.01 8.55 6.22
C ALA A 139 24.72 9.97 6.71
N THR A 140 23.48 10.43 6.57
CA THR A 140 23.09 11.84 6.78
C THR A 140 22.37 12.09 8.11
N GLY A 141 21.80 11.07 8.73
CA GLY A 141 20.86 11.22 9.86
C GLY A 141 19.51 11.82 9.48
N VAL A 142 19.28 12.15 8.20
CA VAL A 142 18.07 12.82 7.73
C VAL A 142 17.05 11.81 7.22
N GLN A 143 15.83 11.86 7.78
CA GLN A 143 14.72 11.03 7.29
C GLN A 143 14.09 11.66 6.04
N PRO A 144 13.55 10.85 5.12
CA PRO A 144 12.76 11.37 4.01
C PRO A 144 11.60 12.24 4.50
N ALA A 145 11.44 13.42 3.89
CA ALA A 145 10.36 14.36 4.17
C ALA A 145 9.00 13.75 3.82
N ALA A 146 8.94 12.92 2.75
CA ALA A 146 7.76 12.17 2.38
C ALA A 146 8.12 10.92 1.58
N CYS A 147 7.17 9.97 1.56
CA CYS A 147 7.22 8.75 0.78
C CYS A 147 5.99 8.67 -0.12
N ALA A 148 6.17 8.33 -1.38
CA ALA A 148 5.09 8.24 -2.36
C ALA A 148 4.32 6.91 -2.29
N GLY A 149 5.01 5.84 -1.89
CA GLY A 149 4.46 4.48 -1.88
C GLY A 149 3.67 4.15 -0.61
N LYS A 150 2.80 3.15 -0.72
CA LYS A 150 2.09 2.55 0.41
C LYS A 150 3.11 2.11 1.48
N PRO A 151 2.84 2.25 2.78
CA PRO A 151 1.55 2.53 3.43
C PRO A 151 1.14 4.02 3.51
N GLU A 152 1.83 4.94 2.83
CA GLU A 152 1.34 6.30 2.76
C GLU A 152 0.12 6.41 1.83
N SER A 153 -0.85 7.28 2.17
CA SER A 153 -2.09 7.42 1.39
C SER A 153 -1.91 8.14 0.05
N ALA A 154 -0.77 8.79 -0.16
CA ALA A 154 -0.50 9.62 -1.32
C ALA A 154 -0.81 8.92 -2.65
N MET A 155 -0.58 7.60 -2.74
CA MET A 155 -0.85 6.83 -3.94
C MET A 155 -2.35 6.75 -4.25
N TYR A 156 -3.22 6.54 -3.25
CA TYR A 156 -4.67 6.53 -3.42
C TYR A 156 -5.23 7.93 -3.67
N ASP A 157 -4.66 8.94 -3.01
CA ASP A 157 -5.02 10.34 -3.27
C ASP A 157 -4.71 10.73 -4.73
N GLU A 158 -3.53 10.37 -5.26
CA GLU A 158 -3.18 10.62 -6.66
C GLU A 158 -4.03 9.80 -7.63
N ALA A 159 -4.30 8.52 -7.34
CA ALA A 159 -5.18 7.70 -8.16
C ALA A 159 -6.56 8.36 -8.32
N ARG A 160 -7.14 8.84 -7.22
CA ARG A 160 -8.42 9.55 -7.20
C ARG A 160 -8.38 10.86 -8.01
N LEU A 161 -7.28 11.60 -7.93
CA LEU A 161 -7.11 12.86 -8.67
C LEU A 161 -6.94 12.60 -10.18
N LEU A 162 -6.14 11.58 -10.54
CA LEU A 162 -5.85 11.24 -11.93
C LEU A 162 -7.03 10.52 -12.63
N ALA A 163 -7.88 9.83 -11.88
CA ALA A 163 -9.11 9.22 -12.39
C ALA A 163 -10.18 10.27 -12.76
N ALA A 164 -10.07 11.50 -12.28
CA ALA A 164 -10.99 12.56 -12.67
C ALA A 164 -10.71 13.00 -14.11
N ALA A 165 -11.77 13.18 -14.91
CA ALA A 165 -11.64 13.78 -16.23
C ALA A 165 -11.14 15.23 -16.11
N ASP A 166 -10.48 15.74 -17.14
CA ASP A 166 -9.98 17.12 -17.19
C ASP A 166 -11.09 18.13 -16.82
N GLY A 167 -10.84 18.91 -15.79
CA GLY A 167 -11.79 19.90 -15.27
C GLY A 167 -12.93 19.37 -14.42
N ALA A 168 -12.99 18.06 -14.18
CA ALA A 168 -13.97 17.45 -13.26
C ALA A 168 -13.43 17.41 -11.83
N GLU A 169 -14.37 17.53 -10.87
CA GLU A 169 -14.02 17.30 -9.47
C GLU A 169 -13.69 15.82 -9.22
N PRO A 170 -12.63 15.52 -8.47
CA PRO A 170 -12.30 14.16 -8.10
C PRO A 170 -13.43 13.50 -7.31
N VAL A 171 -13.64 12.20 -7.50
CA VAL A 171 -14.61 11.42 -6.74
C VAL A 171 -14.35 11.60 -5.24
N ARG A 172 -15.41 11.79 -4.45
CA ARG A 172 -15.26 11.91 -2.99
C ARG A 172 -14.69 10.62 -2.39
N ARG A 173 -13.88 10.74 -1.34
CA ARG A 173 -13.19 9.60 -0.70
C ARG A 173 -14.15 8.51 -0.24
N GLU A 174 -15.30 8.91 0.30
CA GLU A 174 -16.33 8.01 0.81
C GLU A 174 -16.99 7.14 -0.29
N LEU A 175 -16.71 7.45 -1.56
CA LEU A 175 -17.16 6.69 -2.73
C LEU A 175 -16.01 5.89 -3.37
N CYS A 176 -14.84 5.88 -2.76
CA CYS A 176 -13.66 5.16 -3.21
C CYS A 176 -13.39 3.98 -2.26
N LEU A 177 -12.95 2.87 -2.82
CA LEU A 177 -12.59 1.66 -2.10
C LEU A 177 -11.13 1.32 -2.39
N ALA A 178 -10.28 1.31 -1.35
CA ALA A 178 -8.91 0.82 -1.42
C ALA A 178 -8.94 -0.71 -1.31
N ILE A 179 -8.36 -1.42 -2.29
CA ILE A 179 -8.39 -2.88 -2.32
C ILE A 179 -6.96 -3.40 -2.39
N GLY A 180 -6.65 -4.38 -1.56
CA GLY A 180 -5.36 -5.04 -1.60
C GLY A 180 -5.28 -6.30 -0.77
N ASP A 181 -4.16 -6.98 -0.86
CA ASP A 181 -3.89 -8.25 -0.20
C ASP A 181 -2.89 -8.13 0.96
N ARG A 182 -2.41 -6.92 1.24
CA ARG A 182 -1.46 -6.68 2.33
C ARG A 182 -2.00 -5.67 3.33
N LEU A 183 -2.00 -6.07 4.61
CA LEU A 183 -2.45 -5.19 5.70
C LEU A 183 -1.48 -4.03 5.93
N ASP A 184 -0.18 -4.30 5.89
CA ASP A 184 0.92 -3.37 6.20
C ASP A 184 1.24 -2.36 5.09
N THR A 185 0.58 -2.47 3.95
CA THR A 185 0.73 -1.54 2.82
C THR A 185 -0.62 -1.06 2.32
N ASP A 186 -1.41 -1.94 1.69
CA ASP A 186 -2.65 -1.56 1.02
C ASP A 186 -3.72 -1.06 2.00
N ILE A 187 -3.97 -1.85 3.04
CA ILE A 187 -5.02 -1.53 4.01
C ILE A 187 -4.60 -0.34 4.87
N GLU A 188 -3.35 -0.31 5.31
CA GLU A 188 -2.83 0.81 6.08
C GLU A 188 -2.89 2.12 5.28
N ALA A 189 -2.52 2.11 3.99
CA ALA A 189 -2.63 3.29 3.13
C ALA A 189 -4.08 3.76 2.97
N GLY A 190 -5.02 2.83 2.79
CA GLY A 190 -6.45 3.14 2.78
C GLY A 190 -6.90 3.80 4.08
N ASN A 191 -6.58 3.20 5.21
CA ASN A 191 -6.95 3.70 6.53
C ASN A 191 -6.34 5.08 6.83
N ARG A 192 -5.04 5.28 6.52
CA ARG A 192 -4.36 6.58 6.66
C ARG A 192 -5.01 7.67 5.80
N GLY A 193 -5.49 7.31 4.61
CA GLY A 193 -6.16 8.22 3.69
C GLY A 193 -7.63 8.48 4.02
N GLY A 194 -8.23 7.74 4.96
CA GLY A 194 -9.65 7.82 5.28
C GLY A 194 -10.53 7.21 4.17
N TYR A 195 -10.01 6.20 3.47
CA TYR A 195 -10.75 5.40 2.50
C TYR A 195 -11.32 4.16 3.17
N ASP A 196 -12.50 3.72 2.74
CA ASP A 196 -12.91 2.36 3.01
C ASP A 196 -11.93 1.38 2.34
N SER A 197 -11.65 0.26 3.02
CA SER A 197 -10.67 -0.71 2.55
C SER A 197 -11.23 -2.13 2.50
N LEU A 198 -10.80 -2.90 1.49
CA LEU A 198 -11.15 -4.30 1.29
C LEU A 198 -9.88 -5.14 1.27
N ALA A 199 -9.71 -6.00 2.28
CA ALA A 199 -8.68 -7.03 2.25
C ALA A 199 -9.18 -8.26 1.46
N VAL A 200 -8.37 -8.70 0.48
CA VAL A 200 -8.60 -9.93 -0.27
C VAL A 200 -7.57 -11.00 0.11
N LEU A 201 -8.01 -12.27 0.20
CA LEU A 201 -7.19 -13.39 0.67
C LEU A 201 -6.51 -14.15 -0.49
N THR A 202 -6.36 -13.51 -1.64
CA THR A 202 -5.72 -14.11 -2.83
C THR A 202 -4.21 -13.89 -2.90
N GLY A 203 -3.61 -13.25 -1.91
CA GLY A 203 -2.20 -12.88 -1.89
C GLY A 203 -1.50 -13.21 -0.57
N VAL A 204 -1.01 -12.19 0.13
CA VAL A 204 -0.10 -12.32 1.28
C VAL A 204 -0.84 -12.54 2.59
N THR A 205 -1.87 -11.75 2.86
CA THR A 205 -2.59 -11.77 4.14
C THR A 205 -3.37 -13.05 4.34
N ASN A 206 -3.25 -13.63 5.52
CA ASN A 206 -3.98 -14.83 5.96
C ASN A 206 -5.01 -14.52 7.06
N PRO A 207 -5.92 -15.47 7.39
CA PRO A 207 -6.93 -15.28 8.42
C PRO A 207 -6.39 -14.97 9.82
N HIS A 208 -5.25 -15.56 10.23
CA HIS A 208 -4.64 -15.30 11.52
C HIS A 208 -4.13 -13.85 11.62
N GLU A 209 -3.44 -13.37 10.59
CA GLU A 209 -3.00 -11.96 10.53
C GLU A 209 -4.17 -10.99 10.60
N LEU A 210 -5.29 -11.30 9.94
CA LEU A 210 -6.50 -10.46 10.02
C LEU A 210 -7.07 -10.42 11.43
N MET A 211 -7.23 -11.55 12.10
CA MET A 211 -7.77 -11.61 13.47
C MET A 211 -6.88 -10.88 14.47
N LEU A 212 -5.55 -10.90 14.27
CA LEU A 212 -4.56 -10.24 15.14
C LEU A 212 -4.22 -8.82 14.71
N ALA A 213 -4.84 -8.29 13.65
CA ALA A 213 -4.51 -6.99 13.10
C ALA A 213 -4.69 -5.86 14.13
N PRO A 214 -3.65 -5.03 14.38
CA PRO A 214 -3.79 -3.84 15.18
C PRO A 214 -4.70 -2.83 14.47
N ARG A 215 -5.28 -1.90 15.22
CA ARG A 215 -6.36 -1.02 14.74
C ARG A 215 -6.10 -0.34 13.41
N HIS A 216 -4.86 0.14 13.17
CA HIS A 216 -4.48 0.85 11.95
C HIS A 216 -4.37 -0.05 10.71
N LEU A 217 -4.32 -1.38 10.88
CA LEU A 217 -4.24 -2.38 9.81
C LEU A 217 -5.57 -3.11 9.57
N ARG A 218 -6.65 -2.77 10.27
CA ARG A 218 -7.94 -3.44 10.13
C ARG A 218 -8.68 -2.93 8.89
N PRO A 219 -9.06 -3.83 7.96
CA PRO A 219 -9.84 -3.44 6.80
C PRO A 219 -11.30 -3.14 7.16
N THR A 220 -11.97 -2.31 6.38
CA THR A 220 -13.43 -2.09 6.46
C THR A 220 -14.18 -3.35 6.04
N PHE A 221 -13.69 -4.03 4.98
CA PHE A 221 -14.28 -5.23 4.42
C PHE A 221 -13.24 -6.34 4.25
N ILE A 222 -13.70 -7.60 4.32
CA ILE A 222 -12.87 -8.79 4.12
C ILE A 222 -13.55 -9.68 3.09
N ALA A 223 -12.81 -10.12 2.06
CA ALA A 223 -13.33 -11.02 1.03
C ALA A 223 -12.30 -12.07 0.65
N ARG A 224 -12.77 -13.20 0.12
CA ARG A 224 -11.90 -14.22 -0.44
C ARG A 224 -11.12 -13.67 -1.64
N ASP A 225 -11.85 -13.02 -2.57
CA ASP A 225 -11.32 -12.47 -3.81
C ASP A 225 -12.23 -11.35 -4.35
N LEU A 226 -11.87 -10.76 -5.49
CA LEU A 226 -12.57 -9.64 -6.11
C LEU A 226 -13.98 -9.97 -6.63
N ARG A 227 -14.36 -11.23 -6.78
CA ARG A 227 -15.72 -11.63 -7.16
C ARG A 227 -16.76 -11.19 -6.14
N ALA A 228 -16.33 -10.95 -4.90
CA ALA A 228 -17.15 -10.41 -3.83
C ALA A 228 -17.74 -9.01 -4.13
N LEU A 229 -17.10 -8.21 -4.97
CA LEU A 229 -17.59 -6.89 -5.39
C LEU A 229 -18.94 -6.95 -6.14
N ASN A 230 -19.30 -8.11 -6.66
CA ASN A 230 -20.55 -8.33 -7.38
C ASN A 230 -21.72 -8.80 -6.48
N LYS A 231 -21.50 -8.92 -5.18
CA LYS A 231 -22.48 -9.46 -4.23
C LYS A 231 -22.58 -8.56 -3.01
N PRO A 232 -23.79 -8.42 -2.41
CA PRO A 232 -23.93 -7.78 -1.11
C PRO A 232 -23.06 -8.52 -0.06
N MET A 233 -22.36 -7.75 0.76
CA MET A 233 -21.56 -8.29 1.85
C MET A 233 -22.29 -8.03 3.17
N PRO A 234 -22.63 -9.08 3.95
CA PRO A 234 -23.28 -8.88 5.23
C PRO A 234 -22.34 -8.18 6.21
N ALA A 235 -22.87 -7.20 6.94
CA ALA A 235 -22.12 -6.52 7.98
C ALA A 235 -22.12 -7.35 9.27
N PRO A 236 -20.96 -7.56 9.91
CA PRO A 236 -20.92 -8.14 11.25
C PRO A 236 -21.65 -7.24 12.26
N ARG A 237 -22.36 -7.86 13.21
CA ARG A 237 -23.03 -7.13 14.29
C ARG A 237 -22.76 -7.83 15.64
N ARG A 238 -22.70 -7.03 16.68
CA ARG A 238 -22.54 -7.53 18.05
C ARG A 238 -23.93 -7.81 18.64
N GLU A 239 -24.10 -9.00 19.22
CA GLU A 239 -25.31 -9.39 19.94
C GLU A 239 -25.25 -8.98 21.44
N PRO A 240 -26.39 -8.88 22.13
CA PRO A 240 -26.42 -8.49 23.54
C PRO A 240 -25.64 -9.44 24.47
N ASP A 241 -25.51 -10.71 24.10
CA ASP A 241 -24.77 -11.73 24.84
C ASP A 241 -23.24 -11.70 24.59
N GLY A 242 -22.77 -10.73 23.79
CA GLY A 242 -21.35 -10.51 23.50
C GLY A 242 -20.81 -11.27 22.30
N ARG A 243 -21.62 -12.10 21.64
CA ARG A 243 -21.23 -12.77 20.39
C ARG A 243 -21.24 -11.79 19.23
N TRP A 244 -20.39 -12.03 18.24
CA TRP A 244 -20.43 -11.38 16.94
C TRP A 244 -21.07 -12.29 15.90
N VAL A 245 -21.99 -11.74 15.12
CA VAL A 245 -22.76 -12.48 14.10
C VAL A 245 -22.60 -11.81 12.75
N CYS A 246 -22.33 -12.59 11.70
CA CYS A 246 -22.31 -12.17 10.31
C CYS A 246 -23.05 -13.21 9.46
N GLY A 247 -24.08 -12.80 8.75
CA GLY A 247 -24.94 -13.74 8.03
C GLY A 247 -25.55 -14.81 8.98
N ARG A 248 -25.18 -16.08 8.75
CA ARG A 248 -25.57 -17.22 9.60
C ARG A 248 -24.45 -17.69 10.54
N CYS A 249 -23.32 -17.01 10.48
CA CYS A 249 -22.14 -17.38 11.24
C CYS A 249 -22.01 -16.55 12.51
N GLU A 250 -21.38 -17.14 13.51
CA GLU A 250 -21.15 -16.50 14.80
C GLU A 250 -19.74 -16.77 15.32
N ALA A 251 -19.24 -15.84 16.11
CA ALA A 251 -17.96 -15.92 16.80
C ALA A 251 -18.10 -15.44 18.23
N ALA A 252 -17.43 -16.12 19.17
CA ALA A 252 -17.39 -15.76 20.57
C ALA A 252 -16.02 -15.99 21.17
N ILE A 253 -15.66 -15.17 22.18
CA ILE A 253 -14.45 -15.38 22.99
C ILE A 253 -14.89 -15.78 24.40
N ASP A 254 -14.39 -16.92 24.87
CA ASP A 254 -14.67 -17.43 26.21
C ASP A 254 -13.83 -16.69 27.29
N ALA A 255 -14.10 -17.05 28.55
CA ALA A 255 -13.40 -16.46 29.70
C ALA A 255 -11.90 -16.80 29.74
N ALA A 256 -11.45 -17.82 29.00
CA ALA A 256 -10.04 -18.21 28.87
C ALA A 256 -9.35 -17.51 27.71
N GLY A 257 -10.08 -16.66 26.95
CA GLY A 257 -9.55 -15.94 25.77
C GLY A 257 -9.59 -16.74 24.47
N ARG A 258 -10.24 -17.92 24.45
CA ARG A 258 -10.33 -18.74 23.23
C ARG A 258 -11.44 -18.22 22.32
N LEU A 259 -11.08 -17.98 21.06
CA LEU A 259 -12.01 -17.61 20.00
C LEU A 259 -12.62 -18.89 19.39
N THR A 260 -13.94 -18.94 19.34
CA THR A 260 -14.70 -20.04 18.73
C THR A 260 -15.62 -19.52 17.65
N VAL A 261 -15.81 -20.32 16.60
CA VAL A 261 -16.73 -20.05 15.48
C VAL A 261 -17.53 -21.30 15.16
N ASN A 262 -18.67 -21.12 14.51
CA ASN A 262 -19.55 -22.24 14.14
C ASN A 262 -19.23 -22.86 12.76
N ASP A 263 -18.45 -22.17 11.89
CA ASP A 263 -18.10 -22.68 10.57
C ASP A 263 -16.79 -22.07 10.07
N VAL A 264 -15.71 -22.83 10.08
CA VAL A 264 -14.38 -22.38 9.64
C VAL A 264 -14.22 -22.28 8.10
N THR A 265 -15.21 -22.73 7.33
CA THR A 265 -15.18 -22.67 5.86
C THR A 265 -15.88 -21.43 5.30
N ALA A 266 -16.61 -20.69 6.15
CA ALA A 266 -17.42 -19.57 5.76
C ALA A 266 -16.69 -18.22 5.95
N MET A 267 -16.69 -17.38 4.92
CA MET A 267 -16.17 -16.01 5.01
C MET A 267 -16.88 -15.17 6.08
N ASP A 268 -18.18 -15.41 6.29
CA ASP A 268 -18.96 -14.68 7.29
C ASP A 268 -18.50 -15.02 8.71
N ALA A 269 -18.07 -16.27 8.95
CA ALA A 269 -17.46 -16.67 10.23
C ALA A 269 -16.12 -15.96 10.46
N LEU A 270 -15.26 -15.85 9.44
CA LEU A 270 -14.02 -15.09 9.54
C LEU A 270 -14.28 -13.60 9.84
N ARG A 271 -15.27 -12.99 9.20
CA ARG A 271 -15.66 -11.59 9.47
C ARG A 271 -16.13 -11.41 10.93
N ALA A 272 -16.94 -12.31 11.43
CA ALA A 272 -17.39 -12.30 12.82
C ALA A 272 -16.22 -12.53 13.79
N ALA A 273 -15.32 -13.46 13.48
CA ALA A 273 -14.12 -13.77 14.26
C ALA A 273 -13.17 -12.57 14.36
N CYS A 274 -12.91 -11.88 13.25
CA CYS A 274 -12.11 -10.67 13.23
C CYS A 274 -12.71 -9.58 14.16
N CYS A 275 -14.02 -9.34 14.08
CA CYS A 275 -14.67 -8.36 14.93
C CYS A 275 -14.59 -8.72 16.41
N ALA A 276 -14.77 -10.01 16.77
CA ALA A 276 -14.64 -10.49 18.14
C ALA A 276 -13.20 -10.32 18.66
N ALA A 277 -12.21 -10.70 17.87
CA ALA A 277 -10.80 -10.56 18.21
C ALA A 277 -10.36 -9.09 18.35
N TRP A 278 -10.80 -8.23 17.43
CA TRP A 278 -10.49 -6.80 17.46
C TRP A 278 -11.12 -6.11 18.68
N GLU A 279 -12.38 -6.43 19.00
CA GLU A 279 -13.03 -5.91 20.22
C GLU A 279 -12.27 -6.35 21.48
N ALA A 280 -11.89 -7.63 21.57
CA ALA A 280 -11.12 -8.12 22.71
C ALA A 280 -9.77 -7.39 22.85
N SER A 281 -9.07 -7.19 21.76
CA SER A 281 -7.82 -6.43 21.72
C SER A 281 -8.01 -4.98 22.15
N ASP A 282 -9.06 -4.31 21.66
CA ASP A 282 -9.35 -2.91 21.99
C ASP A 282 -9.76 -2.72 23.45
N ASP A 283 -10.46 -3.72 24.03
CA ASP A 283 -10.86 -3.76 25.45
C ASP A 283 -9.74 -4.23 26.38
N GLY A 284 -8.56 -4.60 25.85
CA GLY A 284 -7.46 -5.18 26.63
C GLY A 284 -7.79 -6.54 27.24
N ARG A 285 -8.76 -7.26 26.68
CA ARG A 285 -9.08 -8.65 27.08
C ARG A 285 -8.05 -9.62 26.50
N ALA A 286 -7.77 -10.67 27.24
CA ALA A 286 -6.91 -11.74 26.76
C ALA A 286 -7.51 -12.40 25.51
N LEU A 287 -6.69 -12.60 24.49
CA LEU A 287 -6.95 -13.42 23.32
C LEU A 287 -5.83 -14.46 23.25
N ASP A 288 -6.20 -15.72 23.23
CA ASP A 288 -5.25 -16.83 23.07
C ASP A 288 -4.91 -16.98 21.59
N ALA A 289 -3.79 -16.36 21.19
CA ALA A 289 -3.33 -16.35 19.80
C ALA A 289 -2.93 -17.76 19.29
N ASP A 290 -2.55 -18.66 20.19
CA ASP A 290 -2.16 -20.03 19.83
C ASP A 290 -3.38 -20.96 19.59
N SER A 291 -4.57 -20.51 19.99
CA SER A 291 -5.84 -21.26 19.82
C SER A 291 -6.81 -20.60 18.83
N LEU A 292 -6.33 -19.72 17.97
CA LEU A 292 -7.16 -19.13 16.91
C LEU A 292 -7.64 -20.22 15.93
N PRO A 293 -8.92 -20.15 15.46
CA PRO A 293 -9.41 -21.12 14.50
C PRO A 293 -8.69 -21.03 13.16
N ASP A 294 -8.32 -22.19 12.62
CA ASP A 294 -7.80 -22.32 11.26
C ASP A 294 -8.95 -22.24 10.26
N PHE A 295 -8.95 -21.21 9.44
CA PHE A 295 -9.99 -21.01 8.43
C PHE A 295 -9.59 -21.62 7.09
N ASP A 296 -10.46 -22.46 6.54
CA ASP A 296 -10.37 -23.00 5.17
C ASP A 296 -11.22 -22.17 4.19
N VAL A 297 -10.98 -20.86 4.17
CA VAL A 297 -11.67 -19.93 3.27
C VAL A 297 -10.89 -19.63 1.99
N ILE A 298 -9.61 -20.05 1.92
CA ILE A 298 -8.72 -19.83 0.78
C ILE A 298 -8.75 -21.01 -0.20
N GLY A 299 -9.43 -22.13 0.19
CA GLY A 299 -9.45 -23.39 -0.54
C GLY A 299 -9.50 -23.29 -2.05
N ALA A 300 -8.90 -24.28 -2.73
CA ALA A 300 -8.69 -24.37 -4.16
C ALA A 300 -9.88 -23.87 -4.98
N GLY A 301 -9.60 -22.93 -5.90
CA GLY A 301 -10.63 -22.28 -6.68
C GLY A 301 -11.55 -23.31 -7.38
N GLU A 302 -12.87 -23.10 -7.20
CA GLU A 302 -13.88 -23.61 -8.11
C GLU A 302 -13.91 -22.78 -9.40
#